data_aa4d8c513c773d2d09d3f152ca645508
#
_entry.id   aa4d8c513c773d2d09d3f152ca645508
#
_cell.length_a   1.000
_cell.length_b   1.000
_cell.length_c   1.000
_cell.angle_alpha   90.00
_cell.angle_beta   90.00
_cell.angle_gamma   90.00
#
_symmetry.space_group_name_H-M   'P 1'
#
loop_
_entity.id
_entity.type
_entity.pdbx_description
1 polymer ?
#
loop_
_entity_poly.entity_id
_entity_poly.type
_entity_poly.pdbx_seq_one_letter_code
_entity_poly.pdbx_strand_id
1 'polypeptide(L)'
;IQLVLLAAVSAGSASCLGDMDIIQKSKITTSNMWLDEGDATGALYGMYHQFRASFQTAMIYWGDYRAGTFANGAGGSGSADKMFNNALDSSETKGTNWGSSYTTINNANLILRHVPGIAFSDETRKNLILANAHFVRAYTYYNIVRVWGDAPLLLEGFESSDSDLQPSRSDAALNYEQVARDIDDALRLMPASAADCTIATRSAVQMLKADYNLWLYQTREGGDDALTAADEALAEVFKDSRLDLIGSYADIFDITKKNNAEIILTLHFGQGEYEGGYAS
;
A
#
# COMPACT_ATOMS: atom_id res chain seq x y z
N ILE A 1 5.38 51.79 51.31
CA ILE A 1 5.75 51.86 49.88
C ILE A 1 6.36 50.53 49.42
N GLN A 2 7.26 49.89 50.17
CA GLN A 2 7.90 48.61 49.82
C GLN A 2 6.92 47.43 49.78
N LEU A 3 5.91 47.39 50.63
CA LEU A 3 4.88 46.32 50.62
C LEU A 3 3.90 46.39 49.42
N VAL A 4 3.67 47.60 48.91
CA VAL A 4 2.80 47.80 47.72
C VAL A 4 3.54 47.42 46.42
N LEU A 5 4.84 47.59 46.36
CA LEU A 5 5.67 47.16 45.22
C LEU A 5 5.77 45.62 45.13
N LEU A 6 5.83 44.90 46.27
CA LEU A 6 5.88 43.44 46.28
C LEU A 6 4.55 42.82 45.81
N ALA A 7 3.41 43.43 46.15
CA ALA A 7 2.09 42.97 45.70
C ALA A 7 1.83 43.23 44.19
N ALA A 8 2.46 44.23 43.60
CA ALA A 8 2.33 44.52 42.15
C ALA A 8 3.15 43.56 41.27
N VAL A 9 4.26 43.02 41.79
CA VAL A 9 5.11 42.04 41.06
C VAL A 9 4.53 40.65 41.09
N SER A 10 3.75 40.27 42.12
CA SER A 10 3.11 38.96 42.18
C SER A 10 1.81 38.85 41.37
N ALA A 11 1.21 39.99 40.97
CA ALA A 11 0.01 39.98 40.10
C ALA A 11 0.35 39.87 38.61
N GLY A 12 1.61 40.04 38.18
CA GLY A 12 2.05 39.98 36.77
C GLY A 12 2.44 38.60 36.27
N SER A 13 2.49 37.58 37.14
CA SER A 13 2.95 36.23 36.77
C SER A 13 1.83 35.20 36.57
N ALA A 14 0.58 35.62 36.60
CA ALA A 14 -0.58 34.73 36.39
C ALA A 14 -1.20 34.78 34.97
N SER A 15 -0.52 35.42 34.02
CA SER A 15 -0.98 35.49 32.63
C SER A 15 -0.10 34.60 31.76
N CYS A 16 -0.72 33.61 31.12
CA CYS A 16 -0.20 32.67 30.11
C CYS A 16 0.11 31.24 30.58
N LEU A 17 -0.82 30.62 31.32
CA LEU A 17 -0.81 29.16 31.46
C LEU A 17 -2.01 28.48 30.72
N GLY A 18 -2.79 29.23 29.96
CA GLY A 18 -3.96 28.71 29.32
C GLY A 18 -3.95 28.93 27.82
N ASP A 19 -2.98 28.56 27.07
CA ASP A 19 -3.06 28.33 25.62
C ASP A 19 -1.67 28.07 25.02
N MET A 20 -0.93 27.11 25.54
CA MET A 20 0.28 26.63 24.87
C MET A 20 0.07 25.33 24.10
N ASP A 21 -1.15 24.92 23.83
CA ASP A 21 -1.46 23.96 22.78
C ASP A 21 -1.46 24.69 21.45
N ILE A 22 -0.28 25.10 21.00
CA ILE A 22 -0.07 25.55 19.63
C ILE A 22 -0.17 24.29 18.76
N ILE A 23 -1.38 24.00 18.29
CA ILE A 23 -1.57 23.00 17.23
C ILE A 23 -0.70 23.47 16.06
N GLN A 24 0.38 22.76 15.81
CA GLN A 24 1.28 23.07 14.69
C GLN A 24 0.54 22.77 13.38
N LYS A 25 -0.11 23.75 12.82
CA LYS A 25 -0.82 23.63 11.53
C LYS A 25 0.10 23.30 10.35
N SER A 26 1.41 23.40 10.53
CA SER A 26 2.43 23.13 9.51
C SER A 26 3.01 21.70 9.58
N LYS A 27 2.66 20.91 10.58
CA LYS A 27 3.05 19.50 10.69
C LYS A 27 1.81 18.65 10.91
N ILE A 28 1.70 17.58 10.15
CA ILE A 28 0.68 16.55 10.37
C ILE A 28 1.03 15.85 11.70
N THR A 29 0.11 15.90 12.65
CA THR A 29 0.17 15.22 13.94
C THR A 29 -1.11 14.41 14.11
N THR A 30 -1.12 13.42 14.98
CA THR A 30 -2.32 12.63 15.29
C THR A 30 -3.53 13.51 15.72
N SER A 31 -3.25 14.67 16.33
CA SER A 31 -4.30 15.59 16.80
C SER A 31 -4.89 16.48 15.69
N ASN A 32 -4.23 16.63 14.54
CA ASN A 32 -4.67 17.48 13.45
C ASN A 32 -4.86 16.73 12.12
N MET A 33 -4.78 15.41 12.13
CA MET A 33 -5.10 14.52 11.05
C MET A 33 -6.41 13.77 11.35
N TRP A 34 -7.10 13.29 10.33
CA TRP A 34 -8.34 12.52 10.43
C TRP A 34 -9.55 13.36 10.84
N LEU A 35 -9.56 14.67 10.51
CA LEU A 35 -10.62 15.59 10.87
C LEU A 35 -11.75 15.62 9.83
N ASP A 36 -11.40 15.48 8.54
CA ASP A 36 -12.34 15.59 7.43
C ASP A 36 -12.00 14.68 6.25
N GLU A 37 -12.84 14.73 5.22
CA GLU A 37 -12.66 13.96 3.98
C GLU A 37 -11.45 14.36 3.15
N GLY A 38 -10.91 15.56 3.34
CA GLY A 38 -9.66 16.03 2.74
C GLY A 38 -8.47 15.26 3.34
N ASP A 39 -8.43 15.13 4.66
CA ASP A 39 -7.41 14.35 5.37
C ASP A 39 -7.43 12.87 4.94
N ALA A 40 -8.61 12.27 4.86
CA ALA A 40 -8.77 10.91 4.40
C ALA A 40 -8.29 10.70 2.96
N THR A 41 -8.53 11.70 2.10
CA THR A 41 -8.03 11.69 0.72
C THR A 41 -6.52 11.83 0.66
N GLY A 42 -5.95 12.71 1.48
CA GLY A 42 -4.49 12.85 1.64
C GLY A 42 -3.84 11.55 2.11
N ALA A 43 -4.48 10.86 3.07
CA ALA A 43 -4.02 9.55 3.55
C ALA A 43 -4.04 8.47 2.46
N LEU A 44 -5.07 8.44 1.60
CA LEU A 44 -5.14 7.54 0.45
C LEU A 44 -3.93 7.72 -0.46
N TYR A 45 -3.63 8.95 -0.87
CA TYR A 45 -2.48 9.21 -1.75
C TYR A 45 -1.14 8.98 -1.05
N GLY A 46 -1.03 9.30 0.23
CA GLY A 46 0.15 8.98 1.06
C GLY A 46 0.39 7.48 1.16
N MET A 47 -0.67 6.68 1.28
CA MET A 47 -0.58 5.23 1.26
C MET A 47 -0.08 4.71 -0.10
N TYR A 48 -0.60 5.24 -1.22
CA TYR A 48 -0.13 4.85 -2.56
C TYR A 48 1.30 5.28 -2.85
N HIS A 49 1.73 6.45 -2.33
CA HIS A 49 3.13 6.85 -2.40
C HIS A 49 4.05 5.83 -1.70
N GLN A 50 3.68 5.40 -0.49
CA GLN A 50 4.44 4.38 0.24
C GLN A 50 4.36 3.01 -0.43
N PHE A 51 3.19 2.64 -0.96
CA PHE A 51 2.99 1.42 -1.72
C PHE A 51 3.92 1.36 -2.95
N ARG A 52 3.98 2.44 -3.72
CA ARG A 52 4.92 2.59 -4.83
C ARG A 52 6.37 2.39 -4.37
N ALA A 53 6.80 3.08 -3.31
CA ALA A 53 8.15 2.97 -2.76
C ALA A 53 8.49 1.54 -2.31
N SER A 54 7.49 0.78 -1.82
CA SER A 54 7.68 -0.61 -1.39
C SER A 54 7.87 -1.58 -2.55
N PHE A 55 7.23 -1.34 -3.69
CA PHE A 55 7.14 -2.34 -4.76
C PHE A 55 7.90 -2.00 -6.03
N GLN A 56 8.21 -0.73 -6.30
CA GLN A 56 8.84 -0.30 -7.56
C GLN A 56 10.10 -1.12 -7.95
N THR A 57 10.96 -1.47 -7.02
CA THR A 57 12.18 -2.24 -7.28
C THR A 57 12.06 -3.68 -6.78
N ALA A 58 11.33 -3.89 -5.70
CA ALA A 58 11.21 -5.18 -5.05
C ALA A 58 10.61 -6.25 -5.97
N MET A 59 9.62 -5.90 -6.80
CA MET A 59 9.01 -6.82 -7.76
C MET A 59 10.02 -7.39 -8.74
N ILE A 60 10.97 -6.58 -9.20
CA ILE A 60 12.04 -7.05 -10.08
C ILE A 60 12.96 -8.03 -9.34
N TYR A 61 13.32 -7.73 -8.10
CA TYR A 61 14.18 -8.61 -7.30
C TYR A 61 13.51 -9.95 -6.99
N TRP A 62 12.21 -9.93 -6.65
CA TRP A 62 11.49 -11.15 -6.28
C TRP A 62 11.09 -12.01 -7.48
N GLY A 63 10.82 -11.40 -8.62
CA GLY A 63 10.34 -12.02 -9.85
C GLY A 63 11.44 -12.14 -10.90
N ASP A 64 11.62 -11.10 -11.69
CA ASP A 64 12.40 -11.14 -12.94
C ASP A 64 13.85 -11.59 -12.74
N TYR A 65 14.53 -11.11 -11.68
CA TYR A 65 15.90 -11.49 -11.42
C TYR A 65 16.06 -12.98 -11.08
N ARG A 66 15.05 -13.58 -10.51
CA ARG A 66 15.05 -15.00 -10.11
C ARG A 66 14.48 -15.92 -11.18
N ALA A 67 13.87 -15.38 -12.20
CA ALA A 67 13.24 -16.14 -13.29
C ALA A 67 14.27 -16.73 -14.29
N GLY A 68 15.56 -16.41 -14.16
CA GLY A 68 16.60 -16.87 -15.08
C GLY A 68 16.65 -16.10 -16.40
N THR A 69 15.93 -15.00 -16.51
CA THR A 69 15.91 -14.12 -17.70
C THR A 69 16.99 -13.06 -17.67
N PHE A 70 17.59 -12.80 -16.50
CA PHE A 70 18.66 -11.85 -16.29
C PHE A 70 20.00 -12.55 -16.02
N ALA A 71 21.08 -11.91 -16.46
CA ALA A 71 22.45 -12.34 -16.18
C ALA A 71 23.34 -11.10 -15.98
N ASN A 72 24.51 -11.31 -15.38
CA ASN A 72 25.49 -10.24 -15.26
C ASN A 72 25.95 -9.75 -16.64
N GLY A 73 25.99 -8.44 -16.83
CA GLY A 73 26.58 -7.82 -18.00
C GLY A 73 28.09 -8.07 -18.09
N ALA A 74 28.66 -8.01 -19.28
CA ALA A 74 30.10 -8.15 -19.51
C ALA A 74 30.88 -7.07 -18.72
N GLY A 75 31.60 -7.48 -17.69
CA GLY A 75 32.47 -6.61 -16.88
C GLY A 75 31.95 -6.26 -15.49
N GLY A 76 30.81 -6.78 -15.04
CA GLY A 76 30.26 -6.49 -13.73
C GLY A 76 30.14 -7.69 -12.81
N SER A 77 30.80 -7.64 -11.67
CA SER A 77 30.30 -8.29 -10.48
C SER A 77 29.06 -7.50 -10.06
N GLY A 78 27.89 -7.85 -10.58
CA GLY A 78 26.66 -7.14 -10.25
C GLY A 78 26.29 -7.41 -8.80
N SER A 79 25.86 -6.37 -8.12
CA SER A 79 25.35 -6.50 -6.75
C SER A 79 24.09 -7.38 -6.63
N ALA A 80 23.63 -7.97 -7.71
CA ALA A 80 22.49 -8.88 -7.80
C ALA A 80 22.88 -10.32 -8.19
N ASP A 81 24.17 -10.66 -8.20
CA ASP A 81 24.67 -12.00 -8.60
C ASP A 81 23.98 -13.14 -7.87
N LYS A 82 23.74 -12.98 -6.56
CA LYS A 82 23.08 -14.00 -5.77
C LYS A 82 21.61 -14.19 -6.13
N MET A 83 20.94 -13.11 -6.52
CA MET A 83 19.57 -13.15 -7.00
C MET A 83 19.46 -13.88 -8.34
N PHE A 84 20.29 -13.51 -9.33
CA PHE A 84 20.30 -14.15 -10.66
C PHE A 84 20.62 -15.63 -10.61
N ASN A 85 21.51 -16.02 -9.70
CA ASN A 85 21.93 -17.41 -9.55
C ASN A 85 21.06 -18.19 -8.56
N ASN A 86 20.02 -17.59 -7.98
CA ASN A 86 19.22 -18.18 -6.90
C ASN A 86 20.06 -18.72 -5.73
N ALA A 87 21.20 -18.06 -5.43
CA ALA A 87 22.18 -18.44 -4.41
C ALA A 87 22.11 -17.49 -3.20
N LEU A 88 20.91 -17.22 -2.70
CA LEU A 88 20.67 -16.30 -1.57
C LEU A 88 21.31 -16.85 -0.30
N ASP A 89 21.97 -15.99 0.45
CA ASP A 89 22.49 -16.25 1.78
C ASP A 89 22.26 -15.03 2.70
N SER A 90 22.70 -15.13 3.96
CA SER A 90 22.51 -14.10 4.97
C SER A 90 23.21 -12.76 4.67
N SER A 91 24.06 -12.69 3.68
CA SER A 91 24.74 -11.44 3.26
C SER A 91 23.97 -10.68 2.17
N GLU A 92 22.94 -11.26 1.57
CA GLU A 92 22.11 -10.57 0.60
C GLU A 92 21.19 -9.56 1.32
N THR A 93 21.23 -8.31 0.85
CA THR A 93 20.43 -7.22 1.44
C THR A 93 19.38 -6.67 0.48
N LYS A 94 19.45 -7.03 -0.82
CA LYS A 94 18.51 -6.53 -1.83
C LYS A 94 17.23 -7.34 -1.83
N GLY A 95 16.10 -6.63 -1.75
CA GLY A 95 14.79 -7.27 -1.75
C GLY A 95 14.52 -8.19 -0.53
N THR A 96 15.37 -8.14 0.51
CA THR A 96 15.24 -9.00 1.69
C THR A 96 14.64 -8.28 2.89
N ASN A 97 14.44 -6.98 2.80
CA ASN A 97 13.86 -6.17 3.88
C ASN A 97 12.37 -5.90 3.62
N TRP A 98 11.53 -6.32 4.54
CA TRP A 98 10.08 -6.09 4.49
C TRP A 98 9.60 -4.81 5.20
N GLY A 99 10.52 -4.01 5.76
CA GLY A 99 10.17 -2.82 6.56
C GLY A 99 9.28 -1.83 5.80
N SER A 100 9.61 -1.55 4.53
CA SER A 100 8.80 -0.68 3.67
C SER A 100 7.38 -1.24 3.46
N SER A 101 7.25 -2.56 3.27
CA SER A 101 5.95 -3.22 3.14
C SER A 101 5.11 -3.07 4.42
N TYR A 102 5.71 -3.20 5.60
CA TYR A 102 5.00 -2.98 6.86
C TYR A 102 4.63 -1.51 7.10
N THR A 103 5.40 -0.56 6.58
CA THR A 103 4.99 0.84 6.56
C THR A 103 3.75 1.04 5.69
N THR A 104 3.68 0.39 4.54
CA THR A 104 2.48 0.39 3.67
C THR A 104 1.27 -0.21 4.40
N ILE A 105 1.44 -1.36 5.05
CA ILE A 105 0.39 -2.00 5.85
C ILE A 105 -0.09 -1.07 6.97
N ASN A 106 0.83 -0.40 7.66
CA ASN A 106 0.47 0.54 8.71
C ASN A 106 -0.37 1.70 8.19
N ASN A 107 -0.01 2.27 7.03
CA ASN A 107 -0.80 3.32 6.41
C ASN A 107 -2.21 2.85 6.05
N ALA A 108 -2.35 1.63 5.51
CA ALA A 108 -3.66 1.03 5.25
C ALA A 108 -4.46 0.81 6.55
N ASN A 109 -3.83 0.29 7.60
CA ASN A 109 -4.45 0.08 8.90
C ASN A 109 -4.96 1.38 9.53
N LEU A 110 -4.18 2.47 9.43
CA LEU A 110 -4.60 3.80 9.93
C LEU A 110 -5.82 4.32 9.17
N ILE A 111 -5.88 4.16 7.85
CA ILE A 111 -7.07 4.49 7.05
C ILE A 111 -8.27 3.67 7.53
N LEU A 112 -8.13 2.35 7.67
CA LEU A 112 -9.21 1.46 8.09
C LEU A 112 -9.69 1.75 9.51
N ARG A 113 -8.82 2.27 10.38
CA ARG A 113 -9.14 2.66 11.75
C ARG A 113 -9.89 3.99 11.83
N HIS A 114 -9.44 5.01 11.10
CA HIS A 114 -9.90 6.38 11.31
C HIS A 114 -11.00 6.82 10.34
N VAL A 115 -10.92 6.45 9.06
CA VAL A 115 -11.86 6.90 8.03
C VAL A 115 -13.31 6.52 8.31
N PRO A 116 -13.64 5.35 8.93
CA PRO A 116 -15.03 5.06 9.30
C PRO A 116 -15.68 6.11 10.19
N GLY A 117 -14.90 6.78 11.06
CA GLY A 117 -15.39 7.84 11.96
C GLY A 117 -15.53 9.22 11.33
N ILE A 118 -14.99 9.45 10.14
CA ILE A 118 -15.05 10.73 9.46
C ILE A 118 -16.40 10.87 8.74
N ALA A 119 -17.02 12.05 8.87
CA ALA A 119 -18.20 12.39 8.10
C ALA A 119 -17.83 12.73 6.65
N PHE A 120 -18.51 12.11 5.69
CA PHE A 120 -18.32 12.39 4.27
C PHE A 120 -19.60 12.97 3.68
N SER A 121 -19.44 13.88 2.76
CA SER A 121 -20.52 14.39 1.92
C SER A 121 -21.00 13.36 0.89
N ASP A 122 -20.09 12.44 0.49
CA ASP A 122 -20.34 11.34 -0.43
C ASP A 122 -19.79 10.02 0.15
N GLU A 123 -20.66 9.15 0.57
CA GLU A 123 -20.31 7.81 1.07
C GLU A 123 -19.62 6.94 -0.01
N THR A 124 -19.85 7.22 -1.30
CA THR A 124 -19.17 6.53 -2.40
C THR A 124 -17.66 6.81 -2.34
N ARG A 125 -17.28 8.05 -2.03
CA ARG A 125 -15.89 8.45 -1.87
C ARG A 125 -15.25 7.81 -0.64
N LYS A 126 -15.98 7.77 0.48
CA LYS A 126 -15.54 7.06 1.70
C LYS A 126 -15.27 5.59 1.41
N ASN A 127 -16.21 4.94 0.77
CA ASN A 127 -16.10 3.53 0.40
C ASN A 127 -14.94 3.28 -0.57
N LEU A 128 -14.67 4.18 -1.51
CA LEU A 128 -13.51 4.10 -2.39
C LEU A 128 -12.19 4.10 -1.60
N ILE A 129 -12.06 4.99 -0.62
CA ILE A 129 -10.85 5.09 0.22
C ILE A 129 -10.66 3.81 1.04
N LEU A 130 -11.72 3.31 1.68
CA LEU A 130 -11.67 2.08 2.47
C LEU A 130 -11.37 0.84 1.60
N ALA A 131 -12.01 0.74 0.43
CA ALA A 131 -11.73 -0.34 -0.52
C ALA A 131 -10.28 -0.37 -0.97
N ASN A 132 -9.70 0.80 -1.22
CA ASN A 132 -8.29 0.92 -1.59
C ASN A 132 -7.35 0.56 -0.45
N ALA A 133 -7.69 0.88 0.81
CA ALA A 133 -6.90 0.47 1.97
C ALA A 133 -6.90 -1.07 2.13
N HIS A 134 -8.05 -1.71 1.99
CA HIS A 134 -8.13 -3.18 1.96
C HIS A 134 -7.34 -3.78 0.81
N PHE A 135 -7.48 -3.25 -0.41
CA PHE A 135 -6.72 -3.73 -1.58
C PHE A 135 -5.19 -3.64 -1.35
N VAL A 136 -4.71 -2.48 -0.91
CA VAL A 136 -3.26 -2.26 -0.69
C VAL A 136 -2.74 -3.19 0.41
N ARG A 137 -3.51 -3.40 1.48
CA ARG A 137 -3.14 -4.33 2.55
C ARG A 137 -3.12 -5.78 2.06
N ALA A 138 -4.14 -6.20 1.33
CA ALA A 138 -4.21 -7.53 0.72
C ALA A 138 -3.02 -7.78 -0.21
N TYR A 139 -2.77 -6.86 -1.15
CA TYR A 139 -1.66 -6.97 -2.10
C TYR A 139 -0.31 -7.06 -1.39
N THR A 140 -0.13 -6.25 -0.35
CA THR A 140 1.11 -6.21 0.41
C THR A 140 1.35 -7.49 1.18
N TYR A 141 0.35 -7.99 1.93
CA TYR A 141 0.47 -9.27 2.64
C TYR A 141 0.63 -10.45 1.68
N TYR A 142 -0.08 -10.46 0.56
CA TYR A 142 0.05 -11.49 -0.46
C TYR A 142 1.50 -11.61 -0.96
N ASN A 143 2.17 -10.49 -1.22
CA ASN A 143 3.57 -10.52 -1.61
C ASN A 143 4.51 -10.88 -0.46
N ILE A 144 4.27 -10.42 0.76
CA ILE A 144 5.06 -10.79 1.94
C ILE A 144 5.04 -12.31 2.14
N VAL A 145 3.87 -12.91 2.15
CA VAL A 145 3.76 -14.35 2.43
C VAL A 145 4.33 -15.22 1.30
N ARG A 146 4.27 -14.76 0.04
CA ARG A 146 4.92 -15.42 -1.10
C ARG A 146 6.44 -15.40 -1.02
N VAL A 147 7.01 -14.31 -0.50
CA VAL A 147 8.48 -14.12 -0.44
C VAL A 147 9.09 -14.71 0.81
N TRP A 148 8.44 -14.58 1.97
CA TRP A 148 9.02 -14.94 3.28
C TRP A 148 8.30 -16.08 4.01
N GLY A 149 7.13 -16.51 3.55
CA GLY A 149 6.31 -17.48 4.28
C GLY A 149 5.70 -16.85 5.53
N ASP A 150 5.95 -17.44 6.69
CA ASP A 150 5.48 -16.91 7.98
C ASP A 150 5.95 -15.47 8.20
N ALA A 151 5.01 -14.59 8.53
CA ALA A 151 5.26 -13.17 8.70
C ALA A 151 4.33 -12.58 9.77
N PRO A 152 4.75 -11.53 10.50
CA PRO A 152 3.87 -10.86 11.46
C PRO A 152 2.57 -10.38 10.84
N LEU A 153 1.42 -10.75 11.41
CA LEU A 153 0.10 -10.27 10.98
C LEU A 153 -0.32 -9.09 11.86
N LEU A 154 -0.17 -7.88 11.33
CA LEU A 154 -0.47 -6.62 11.99
C LEU A 154 -1.70 -6.00 11.35
N LEU A 155 -2.81 -5.93 12.09
CA LEU A 155 -4.10 -5.42 11.59
C LEU A 155 -4.49 -4.09 12.21
N GLU A 156 -3.71 -3.60 13.17
CA GLU A 156 -3.92 -2.31 13.82
C GLU A 156 -2.89 -1.29 13.33
N GLY A 157 -3.32 -0.02 13.21
CA GLY A 157 -2.45 1.09 12.87
C GLY A 157 -1.69 1.62 14.10
N PHE A 158 -0.41 1.83 13.96
CA PHE A 158 0.47 2.39 14.99
C PHE A 158 0.80 3.84 14.66
N GLU A 159 0.57 4.74 15.62
CA GLU A 159 0.76 6.20 15.46
C GLU A 159 1.95 6.74 16.25
N SER A 160 2.51 5.96 17.18
CA SER A 160 3.67 6.37 17.97
C SER A 160 4.71 5.27 18.02
N SER A 161 5.97 5.67 18.27
CA SER A 161 7.10 4.77 18.51
C SER A 161 7.09 4.14 19.92
N ASP A 162 6.12 4.49 20.76
CA ASP A 162 6.06 4.03 22.15
C ASP A 162 5.42 2.64 22.29
N SER A 163 4.90 2.11 21.18
CA SER A 163 4.38 0.74 21.14
C SER A 163 5.54 -0.25 21.08
N ASP A 164 5.52 -1.26 21.95
CA ASP A 164 6.45 -2.39 21.84
C ASP A 164 6.13 -3.21 20.58
N LEU A 165 6.79 -2.86 19.48
CA LEU A 165 6.60 -3.48 18.17
C LEU A 165 7.62 -4.61 17.96
N GLN A 166 7.55 -5.65 18.79
CA GLN A 166 8.28 -6.91 18.57
C GLN A 166 7.33 -8.07 18.28
N PRO A 167 6.54 -7.99 17.18
CA PRO A 167 5.57 -9.02 16.89
C PRO A 167 6.27 -10.31 16.46
N SER A 168 5.74 -11.43 16.92
CA SER A 168 6.11 -12.75 16.43
C SER A 168 5.59 -12.97 15.02
N ARG A 169 6.24 -13.84 14.25
CA ARG A 169 5.69 -14.32 12.99
C ARG A 169 4.42 -15.12 13.25
N SER A 170 3.41 -14.87 12.43
CA SER A 170 2.19 -15.67 12.33
C SER A 170 2.36 -16.70 11.22
N ASP A 171 1.66 -17.82 11.33
CA ASP A 171 1.58 -18.82 10.28
C ASP A 171 1.15 -18.19 8.94
N ALA A 172 1.78 -18.60 7.86
CA ALA A 172 1.45 -18.15 6.52
C ALA A 172 -0.04 -18.36 6.18
N ALA A 173 -0.68 -19.40 6.70
CA ALA A 173 -2.11 -19.65 6.49
C ALA A 173 -2.97 -18.49 7.02
N LEU A 174 -2.66 -17.94 8.19
CA LEU A 174 -3.40 -16.79 8.75
C LEU A 174 -3.24 -15.53 7.89
N ASN A 175 -2.05 -15.34 7.31
CA ASN A 175 -1.82 -14.24 6.38
C ASN A 175 -2.63 -14.42 5.09
N TYR A 176 -2.69 -15.64 4.52
CA TYR A 176 -3.53 -15.93 3.35
C TYR A 176 -5.01 -15.73 3.64
N GLU A 177 -5.50 -16.17 4.80
CA GLU A 177 -6.88 -15.90 5.21
C GLU A 177 -7.19 -14.39 5.31
N GLN A 178 -6.24 -13.60 5.81
CA GLN A 178 -6.42 -12.16 5.87
C GLN A 178 -6.42 -11.52 4.48
N VAL A 179 -5.57 -12.00 3.57
CA VAL A 179 -5.57 -11.55 2.16
C VAL A 179 -6.95 -11.80 1.53
N ALA A 180 -7.52 -12.99 1.73
CA ALA A 180 -8.86 -13.30 1.21
C ALA A 180 -9.93 -12.35 1.78
N ARG A 181 -9.93 -12.13 3.11
CA ARG A 181 -10.87 -11.20 3.76
C ARG A 181 -10.74 -9.77 3.22
N ASP A 182 -9.52 -9.28 3.06
CA ASP A 182 -9.29 -7.94 2.53
C ASP A 182 -9.69 -7.80 1.06
N ILE A 183 -9.50 -8.83 0.24
CA ILE A 183 -10.01 -8.85 -1.15
C ILE A 183 -11.54 -8.76 -1.16
N ASP A 184 -12.23 -9.54 -0.35
CA ASP A 184 -13.70 -9.54 -0.30
C ASP A 184 -14.24 -8.21 0.26
N ASP A 185 -13.61 -7.63 1.27
CA ASP A 185 -13.96 -6.31 1.80
C ASP A 185 -13.72 -5.20 0.77
N ALA A 186 -12.59 -5.25 0.04
CA ALA A 186 -12.31 -4.33 -1.05
C ALA A 186 -13.40 -4.42 -2.15
N LEU A 187 -13.79 -5.62 -2.57
CA LEU A 187 -14.84 -5.82 -3.59
C LEU A 187 -16.21 -5.33 -3.10
N ARG A 188 -16.53 -5.55 -1.83
CA ARG A 188 -17.80 -5.10 -1.23
C ARG A 188 -17.92 -3.59 -1.18
N LEU A 189 -16.82 -2.89 -0.90
CA LEU A 189 -16.78 -1.43 -0.74
C LEU A 189 -16.51 -0.70 -2.05
N MET A 190 -15.82 -1.32 -3.02
CA MET A 190 -15.36 -0.66 -4.24
C MET A 190 -16.53 -0.19 -5.10
N PRO A 191 -16.65 1.14 -5.32
CA PRO A 191 -17.71 1.69 -6.17
C PRO A 191 -17.55 1.22 -7.62
N ALA A 192 -18.69 0.97 -8.28
CA ALA A 192 -18.68 0.64 -9.71
C ALA A 192 -18.20 1.80 -10.60
N SER A 193 -18.29 3.03 -10.10
CA SER A 193 -17.83 4.25 -10.78
C SER A 193 -16.32 4.48 -10.70
N ALA A 194 -15.58 3.72 -9.87
CA ALA A 194 -14.12 3.84 -9.79
C ALA A 194 -13.47 3.54 -11.14
N ALA A 195 -12.77 4.51 -11.71
CA ALA A 195 -12.24 4.47 -13.07
C ALA A 195 -10.78 4.93 -13.19
N ASP A 196 -10.22 5.53 -12.15
CA ASP A 196 -8.82 5.99 -12.14
C ASP A 196 -7.89 4.79 -11.92
N CYS A 197 -7.13 4.41 -12.95
CA CYS A 197 -6.20 3.29 -12.89
C CYS A 197 -4.92 3.59 -12.09
N THR A 198 -4.73 4.80 -11.55
CA THR A 198 -3.62 5.12 -10.64
C THR A 198 -3.90 4.68 -9.20
N ILE A 199 -5.13 4.32 -8.89
CA ILE A 199 -5.57 3.65 -7.66
C ILE A 199 -6.37 2.40 -8.02
N ALA A 200 -6.61 1.50 -7.06
CA ALA A 200 -7.34 0.28 -7.36
C ALA A 200 -8.78 0.57 -7.79
N THR A 201 -9.19 -0.09 -8.85
CA THR A 201 -10.57 -0.19 -9.33
C THR A 201 -11.13 -1.57 -9.03
N ARG A 202 -12.40 -1.80 -9.31
CA ARG A 202 -13.00 -3.14 -9.15
C ARG A 202 -12.25 -4.20 -9.96
N SER A 203 -11.85 -3.88 -11.19
CA SER A 203 -11.08 -4.79 -12.04
C SER A 203 -9.69 -5.10 -11.47
N ALA A 204 -9.02 -4.12 -10.84
CA ALA A 204 -7.75 -4.36 -10.16
C ALA A 204 -7.90 -5.32 -8.96
N VAL A 205 -8.98 -5.20 -8.19
CA VAL A 205 -9.24 -6.11 -7.06
C VAL A 205 -9.57 -7.51 -7.58
N GLN A 206 -10.35 -7.63 -8.67
CA GLN A 206 -10.66 -8.92 -9.30
C GLN A 206 -9.40 -9.59 -9.87
N MET A 207 -8.48 -8.84 -10.47
CA MET A 207 -7.18 -9.37 -10.90
C MET A 207 -6.35 -9.91 -9.72
N LEU A 208 -6.32 -9.19 -8.60
CA LEU A 208 -5.68 -9.70 -7.39
C LEU A 208 -6.35 -10.98 -6.88
N LYS A 209 -7.70 -11.04 -6.89
CA LYS A 209 -8.46 -12.24 -6.51
C LYS A 209 -8.12 -13.42 -7.40
N ALA A 210 -8.00 -13.20 -8.70
CA ALA A 210 -7.64 -14.25 -9.65
C ALA A 210 -6.22 -14.77 -9.41
N ASP A 211 -5.23 -13.88 -9.30
CA ASP A 211 -3.84 -14.26 -9.03
C ASP A 211 -3.69 -14.99 -7.69
N TYR A 212 -4.36 -14.50 -6.65
CA TYR A 212 -4.40 -15.13 -5.34
C TYR A 212 -4.93 -16.58 -5.40
N ASN A 213 -6.04 -16.79 -6.08
CA ASN A 213 -6.65 -18.12 -6.19
C ASN A 213 -5.83 -19.07 -7.08
N LEU A 214 -5.22 -18.58 -8.16
CA LEU A 214 -4.28 -19.36 -8.96
C LEU A 214 -3.05 -19.78 -8.15
N TRP A 215 -2.55 -18.89 -7.29
CA TRP A 215 -1.46 -19.22 -6.38
C TRP A 215 -1.85 -20.30 -5.37
N LEU A 216 -3.05 -20.20 -4.76
CA LEU A 216 -3.56 -21.24 -3.85
C LEU A 216 -3.71 -22.59 -4.54
N TYR A 217 -4.25 -22.60 -5.77
CA TYR A 217 -4.38 -23.81 -6.58
C TYR A 217 -3.03 -24.51 -6.76
N GLN A 218 -1.99 -23.74 -7.10
CA GLN A 218 -0.67 -24.33 -7.41
C GLN A 218 0.15 -24.70 -6.17
N THR A 219 0.04 -23.97 -5.06
CA THR A 219 1.02 -24.06 -3.97
C THR A 219 0.43 -24.46 -2.63
N ARG A 220 -0.90 -24.35 -2.45
CA ARG A 220 -1.56 -24.53 -1.16
C ARG A 220 -2.71 -25.54 -1.20
N GLU A 221 -2.73 -26.38 -2.21
CA GLU A 221 -3.75 -27.43 -2.38
C GLU A 221 -5.19 -26.88 -2.41
N GLY A 222 -5.37 -25.66 -2.98
CA GLY A 222 -6.68 -25.00 -3.07
C GLY A 222 -7.70 -25.73 -3.94
N GLY A 223 -7.28 -26.75 -4.70
CA GLY A 223 -8.14 -27.58 -5.49
C GLY A 223 -8.91 -26.83 -6.59
N ASP A 224 -9.87 -27.51 -7.17
CA ASP A 224 -10.69 -26.97 -8.28
C ASP A 224 -11.55 -25.76 -7.85
N ASP A 225 -11.86 -25.61 -6.56
CA ASP A 225 -12.60 -24.46 -6.04
C ASP A 225 -11.80 -23.17 -6.21
N ALA A 226 -10.48 -23.21 -5.95
CA ALA A 226 -9.62 -22.06 -6.17
C ALA A 226 -9.50 -21.71 -7.66
N LEU A 227 -9.39 -22.71 -8.53
CA LEU A 227 -9.36 -22.49 -9.97
C LEU A 227 -10.69 -21.88 -10.48
N THR A 228 -11.82 -22.37 -9.99
CA THR A 228 -13.15 -21.82 -10.29
C THR A 228 -13.26 -20.36 -9.83
N ALA A 229 -12.82 -20.06 -8.62
CA ALA A 229 -12.84 -18.70 -8.09
C ALA A 229 -11.93 -17.73 -8.87
N ALA A 230 -10.81 -18.23 -9.42
CA ALA A 230 -9.95 -17.44 -10.30
C ALA A 230 -10.63 -17.14 -11.64
N ASP A 231 -11.28 -18.14 -12.26
CA ASP A 231 -12.01 -17.98 -13.51
C ASP A 231 -13.18 -17.01 -13.36
N GLU A 232 -13.96 -17.13 -12.30
CA GLU A 232 -15.04 -16.19 -11.98
C GLU A 232 -14.54 -14.76 -11.82
N ALA A 233 -13.40 -14.57 -11.12
CA ALA A 233 -12.81 -13.25 -10.95
C ALA A 233 -12.35 -12.65 -12.28
N LEU A 234 -11.72 -13.44 -13.15
CA LEU A 234 -11.35 -13.00 -14.50
C LEU A 234 -12.57 -12.67 -15.35
N ALA A 235 -13.64 -13.47 -15.28
CA ALA A 235 -14.89 -13.20 -15.98
C ALA A 235 -15.49 -11.83 -15.58
N GLU A 236 -15.34 -11.41 -14.32
CA GLU A 236 -15.75 -10.06 -13.89
C GLU A 236 -14.89 -8.95 -14.51
N VAL A 237 -13.57 -9.17 -14.67
CA VAL A 237 -12.69 -8.21 -15.35
C VAL A 237 -13.10 -8.02 -16.81
N PHE A 238 -13.43 -9.11 -17.52
CA PHE A 238 -13.88 -9.05 -18.91
C PHE A 238 -15.23 -8.33 -19.13
N LYS A 239 -16.00 -8.11 -18.06
CA LYS A 239 -17.23 -7.29 -18.13
C LYS A 239 -16.97 -5.79 -18.07
N ASP A 240 -15.76 -5.36 -17.73
CA ASP A 240 -15.41 -3.95 -17.67
C ASP A 240 -15.15 -3.39 -19.07
N SER A 241 -16.15 -2.75 -19.64
CA SER A 241 -16.09 -2.18 -21.00
C SER A 241 -15.06 -1.04 -21.19
N ARG A 242 -14.40 -0.60 -20.11
CA ARG A 242 -13.29 0.37 -20.18
C ARG A 242 -11.97 -0.30 -20.52
N LEU A 243 -11.89 -1.61 -20.36
CA LEU A 243 -10.70 -2.41 -20.59
C LEU A 243 -10.81 -3.12 -21.96
N ASP A 244 -9.76 -3.02 -22.74
CA ASP A 244 -9.63 -3.70 -24.02
C ASP A 244 -8.15 -3.78 -24.40
N LEU A 245 -7.80 -4.70 -25.30
CA LEU A 245 -6.47 -4.75 -25.89
C LEU A 245 -6.30 -3.60 -26.89
N ILE A 246 -5.20 -2.87 -26.78
CA ILE A 246 -4.88 -1.80 -27.74
C ILE A 246 -4.32 -2.38 -29.04
N GLY A 247 -4.61 -1.69 -30.17
CA GLY A 247 -4.29 -2.21 -31.50
C GLY A 247 -2.80 -2.30 -31.85
N SER A 248 -1.91 -1.72 -31.01
CA SER A 248 -0.46 -1.72 -31.22
C SER A 248 0.28 -2.02 -29.94
N TYR A 249 1.03 -3.10 -29.92
CA TYR A 249 1.89 -3.46 -28.78
C TYR A 249 2.89 -2.35 -28.40
N ALA A 250 3.41 -1.60 -29.38
CA ALA A 250 4.32 -0.49 -29.14
C ALA A 250 3.66 0.65 -28.33
N ASP A 251 2.35 0.81 -28.44
CA ASP A 251 1.59 1.87 -27.76
C ASP A 251 1.50 1.65 -26.26
N ILE A 252 1.70 0.42 -25.76
CA ILE A 252 1.79 0.12 -24.32
C ILE A 252 2.96 0.88 -23.68
N PHE A 253 4.05 1.05 -24.41
CA PHE A 253 5.29 1.68 -23.93
C PHE A 253 5.40 3.16 -24.31
N ASP A 254 4.41 3.70 -25.01
CA ASP A 254 4.38 5.11 -25.40
C ASP A 254 3.95 5.98 -24.23
N ILE A 255 4.86 6.80 -23.71
CA ILE A 255 4.61 7.71 -22.58
C ILE A 255 3.52 8.74 -22.87
N THR A 256 3.18 9.00 -24.14
CA THR A 256 2.07 9.89 -24.52
C THR A 256 0.71 9.21 -24.49
N LYS A 257 0.68 7.87 -24.36
CA LYS A 257 -0.53 7.03 -24.33
C LYS A 257 -0.73 6.37 -22.97
N LYS A 258 -0.32 7.03 -21.90
CA LYS A 258 -0.53 6.56 -20.53
C LYS A 258 -2.02 6.34 -20.24
N ASN A 259 -2.29 5.40 -19.33
CA ASN A 259 -3.65 5.09 -18.88
C ASN A 259 -4.59 4.68 -20.03
N ASN A 260 -4.07 3.97 -21.04
CA ASN A 260 -4.87 3.40 -22.12
C ASN A 260 -5.74 2.23 -21.61
N ALA A 261 -6.61 1.71 -22.48
CA ALA A 261 -7.60 0.69 -22.13
C ALA A 261 -6.99 -0.66 -21.68
N GLU A 262 -5.72 -0.93 -21.94
CA GLU A 262 -5.04 -2.15 -21.51
C GLU A 262 -4.51 -2.07 -20.07
N ILE A 263 -4.50 -0.87 -19.45
CA ILE A 263 -3.96 -0.64 -18.12
C ILE A 263 -5.06 -0.80 -17.07
N ILE A 264 -4.97 -1.85 -16.27
CA ILE A 264 -5.90 -2.11 -15.15
C ILE A 264 -5.50 -1.33 -13.90
N LEU A 265 -4.20 -1.34 -13.56
CA LEU A 265 -3.63 -0.59 -12.45
C LEU A 265 -2.20 -0.20 -12.80
N THR A 266 -1.82 1.04 -12.50
CA THR A 266 -0.47 1.54 -12.71
C THR A 266 0.06 2.27 -11.48
N LEU A 267 1.34 2.12 -11.20
CA LEU A 267 2.03 2.97 -10.24
C LEU A 267 2.36 4.31 -10.91
N HIS A 268 1.78 5.39 -10.39
CA HIS A 268 1.96 6.71 -10.96
C HIS A 268 3.29 7.35 -10.52
N PHE A 269 4.02 7.88 -11.51
CA PHE A 269 5.21 8.71 -11.31
C PHE A 269 4.99 10.05 -12.03
N GLY A 270 4.95 11.15 -11.28
CA GLY A 270 4.75 12.50 -11.81
C GLY A 270 6.05 13.25 -12.05
N GLN A 271 6.06 14.14 -13.02
CA GLN A 271 7.17 15.08 -13.20
C GLN A 271 7.23 16.01 -11.99
N GLY A 272 8.36 16.05 -11.30
CA GLY A 272 8.56 16.84 -10.08
C GLY A 272 8.31 16.06 -8.78
N GLU A 273 7.86 14.81 -8.85
CA GLU A 273 7.93 13.89 -7.72
C GLU A 273 9.40 13.45 -7.54
N TYR A 274 9.88 13.49 -6.30
CA TYR A 274 11.31 13.34 -5.96
C TYR A 274 11.87 11.94 -6.23
N GLU A 275 11.01 10.97 -6.47
CA GLU A 275 11.37 9.58 -6.69
C GLU A 275 11.23 9.25 -8.18
N GLY A 276 12.26 9.64 -8.92
CA GLY A 276 12.39 9.26 -10.33
C GLY A 276 12.38 7.75 -10.47
N GLY A 277 11.54 7.27 -11.37
CA GLY A 277 11.45 5.86 -11.69
C GLY A 277 12.75 5.26 -12.22
N TYR A 278 12.66 4.06 -12.69
CA TYR A 278 13.73 3.15 -13.14
C TYR A 278 14.73 3.67 -14.20
N ALA A 279 14.64 4.90 -14.63
CA ALA A 279 15.37 5.40 -15.79
C ALA A 279 16.68 6.07 -15.43
N SER A 280 17.44 5.51 -14.51
CA SER A 280 18.82 5.94 -14.33
C SER A 280 19.80 4.80 -14.42
#